data_4d8b5a84233aaddece0525ea7b39f6b3
#
_entry.id   4d8b5a84233aaddece0525ea7b39f6b3
#
_cell.length_a   1.000
_cell.length_b   1.000
_cell.length_c   1.000
_cell.angle_alpha   90.00
_cell.angle_beta   90.00
_cell.angle_gamma   90.00
#
_symmetry.space_group_name_H-M   'P 1'
#
loop_
_entity.id
_entity.type
_entity.pdbx_description
1 polymer ?
#
loop_
_entity_poly.entity_id
_entity_poly.type
_entity_poly.pdbx_seq_one_letter_code
_entity_poly.pdbx_strand_id
1 'polypeptide(L)'
;AMHKKRLDAKYSLTIEDAKKEVFLPMLAASFDKRKDKVVYPVDVQPKLDGVRCLAYWDDGSVKLMSRGGKQWENCGHIAKELEQVLPKGWVLDGELYIHGSTFQEITKLVKKLRPESVNVQFNVYDVPRAGYEQTEIGGSTWSNRKISVELIDEFVENCKSVKVVESHYATCEEDVYKLQSQFLEDGYEGAIVREFDGEYKFGYRSNKLLKVKNFMDREYEITGFTTGVGRFEGSIVWICETREGQSFK
;
A
#
# COMPACT_ATOMS: atom_id res chain seq x y z
N ALA A 1 -19.39 5.69 -16.02
CA ALA A 1 -19.70 7.09 -16.32
C ALA A 1 -19.75 7.98 -15.06
N MET A 2 -20.42 7.53 -13.97
CA MET A 2 -20.51 8.31 -12.71
C MET A 2 -19.19 8.45 -11.95
N HIS A 3 -18.35 7.42 -11.99
CA HIS A 3 -17.04 7.44 -11.30
C HIS A 3 -16.05 8.41 -11.96
N LYS A 4 -16.07 8.47 -13.29
CA LYS A 4 -15.28 9.41 -14.10
C LYS A 4 -15.69 10.87 -13.83
N LYS A 5 -17.00 11.19 -13.83
CA LYS A 5 -17.51 12.53 -13.49
C LYS A 5 -17.12 13.02 -12.08
N ARG A 6 -17.03 12.11 -11.09
CA ARG A 6 -16.58 12.46 -9.72
C ARG A 6 -15.07 12.72 -9.64
N LEU A 7 -14.26 12.02 -10.43
CA LEU A 7 -12.83 12.29 -10.55
C LEU A 7 -12.59 13.64 -11.24
N ASP A 8 -13.24 13.89 -12.37
CA ASP A 8 -13.11 15.11 -13.15
C ASP A 8 -13.51 16.36 -12.32
N ALA A 9 -14.62 16.28 -11.57
CA ALA A 9 -15.08 17.38 -10.71
C ALA A 9 -14.17 17.65 -9.50
N LYS A 10 -13.52 16.60 -8.96
CA LYS A 10 -12.66 16.73 -7.77
C LYS A 10 -11.25 17.22 -8.07
N TYR A 11 -10.74 16.99 -9.30
CA TYR A 11 -9.36 17.26 -9.65
C TYR A 11 -9.17 18.25 -10.80
N SER A 12 -10.27 18.85 -11.35
CA SER A 12 -10.23 19.79 -12.48
C SER A 12 -9.40 19.24 -13.67
N LEU A 13 -9.58 17.94 -13.98
CA LEU A 13 -8.82 17.26 -15.01
C LEU A 13 -9.18 17.79 -16.40
N THR A 14 -8.18 18.06 -17.21
CA THR A 14 -8.34 18.40 -18.63
C THR A 14 -8.75 17.16 -19.44
N ILE A 15 -9.17 17.37 -20.72
CA ILE A 15 -9.48 16.24 -21.64
C ILE A 15 -8.22 15.39 -21.90
N GLU A 16 -7.03 15.98 -21.84
CA GLU A 16 -5.74 15.27 -21.96
C GLU A 16 -5.44 14.44 -20.72
N ASP A 17 -5.70 14.97 -19.52
CA ASP A 17 -5.58 14.22 -18.26
C ASP A 17 -6.57 13.04 -18.19
N ALA A 18 -7.75 13.19 -18.78
CA ALA A 18 -8.76 12.12 -18.85
C ALA A 18 -8.36 10.96 -19.79
N LYS A 19 -7.36 11.16 -20.65
CA LYS A 19 -6.79 10.11 -21.53
C LYS A 19 -5.62 9.37 -20.87
N LYS A 20 -5.02 9.90 -19.78
CA LYS A 20 -3.96 9.21 -19.04
C LYS A 20 -4.55 8.03 -18.28
N GLU A 21 -3.88 6.91 -18.39
CA GLU A 21 -4.22 5.70 -17.63
C GLU A 21 -3.85 5.92 -16.16
N VAL A 22 -4.86 6.05 -15.30
CA VAL A 22 -4.65 6.20 -13.86
C VAL A 22 -4.78 4.84 -13.19
N PHE A 23 -3.66 4.28 -12.77
CA PHE A 23 -3.62 3.06 -11.98
C PHE A 23 -4.00 3.36 -10.53
N LEU A 24 -5.12 2.81 -10.06
CA LEU A 24 -5.48 2.83 -8.65
C LEU A 24 -5.16 1.46 -8.05
N PRO A 25 -4.42 1.36 -6.93
CA PRO A 25 -4.00 0.06 -6.41
C PRO A 25 -5.16 -0.79 -5.92
N MET A 26 -4.98 -2.11 -5.97
CA MET A 26 -5.88 -3.07 -5.34
C MET A 26 -5.87 -2.92 -3.82
N LEU A 27 -6.99 -3.14 -3.17
CA LEU A 27 -7.18 -3.00 -1.73
C LEU A 27 -7.44 -4.34 -1.06
N ALA A 28 -6.87 -4.53 0.13
CA ALA A 28 -7.11 -5.71 0.95
C ALA A 28 -8.45 -5.66 1.68
N ALA A 29 -9.14 -6.80 1.79
CA ALA A 29 -10.25 -7.01 2.71
C ALA A 29 -9.72 -7.40 4.12
N SER A 30 -10.62 -7.60 5.11
CA SER A 30 -10.24 -8.10 6.44
C SER A 30 -10.13 -9.62 6.44
N PHE A 31 -9.03 -10.13 7.00
CA PHE A 31 -8.82 -11.57 7.18
C PHE A 31 -9.88 -12.15 8.13
N ASP A 32 -10.11 -11.53 9.30
CA ASP A 32 -11.06 -12.03 10.31
C ASP A 32 -12.48 -12.24 9.77
N LYS A 33 -12.86 -11.43 8.76
CA LYS A 33 -14.19 -11.55 8.13
C LYS A 33 -14.23 -12.61 7.02
N ARG A 34 -13.10 -13.20 6.66
CA ARG A 34 -12.96 -14.06 5.49
C ARG A 34 -12.13 -15.32 5.71
N LYS A 35 -11.52 -15.50 6.87
CA LYS A 35 -10.63 -16.59 7.18
C LYS A 35 -11.20 -17.98 6.88
N ASP A 36 -12.49 -18.18 7.14
CA ASP A 36 -13.19 -19.44 6.85
C ASP A 36 -13.32 -19.77 5.34
N LYS A 37 -12.97 -18.78 4.46
CA LYS A 37 -13.04 -18.92 2.99
C LYS A 37 -11.69 -18.87 2.32
N VAL A 38 -10.61 -18.78 3.10
CA VAL A 38 -9.23 -18.76 2.59
C VAL A 38 -8.87 -20.15 2.08
N VAL A 39 -8.34 -20.20 0.87
CA VAL A 39 -7.85 -21.44 0.26
C VAL A 39 -6.36 -21.54 0.50
N TYR A 40 -5.96 -22.43 1.39
CA TYR A 40 -4.55 -22.70 1.68
C TYR A 40 -3.93 -23.66 0.65
N PRO A 41 -2.62 -23.56 0.39
CA PRO A 41 -1.66 -22.67 1.02
C PRO A 41 -1.78 -21.23 0.53
N VAL A 42 -1.15 -20.30 1.27
CA VAL A 42 -1.12 -18.86 0.96
C VAL A 42 0.27 -18.28 1.17
N ASP A 43 0.57 -17.14 0.57
CA ASP A 43 1.72 -16.31 0.96
C ASP A 43 1.29 -15.26 1.98
N VAL A 44 2.19 -14.97 2.92
CA VAL A 44 2.01 -13.98 3.97
C VAL A 44 3.19 -13.02 3.95
N GLN A 45 2.90 -11.72 3.88
CA GLN A 45 3.89 -10.65 3.88
C GLN A 45 3.72 -9.75 5.12
N PRO A 46 4.78 -9.12 5.65
CA PRO A 46 4.64 -8.10 6.68
C PRO A 46 3.80 -6.93 6.16
N LYS A 47 2.90 -6.44 7.00
CA LYS A 47 2.12 -5.24 6.70
C LYS A 47 2.88 -4.01 7.14
N LEU A 48 3.32 -3.22 6.17
CA LEU A 48 4.05 -1.99 6.41
C LEU A 48 3.09 -0.85 6.80
N ASP A 49 3.45 -0.03 7.77
CA ASP A 49 2.72 1.19 8.16
C ASP A 49 3.32 2.41 7.48
N GLY A 50 3.24 2.45 6.18
CA GLY A 50 3.80 3.49 5.32
C GLY A 50 2.76 4.15 4.41
N VAL A 51 3.24 4.69 3.31
CA VAL A 51 2.43 5.42 2.33
C VAL A 51 2.41 4.67 1.00
N ARG A 52 1.21 4.18 0.60
CA ARG A 52 1.04 3.43 -0.66
C ARG A 52 1.60 4.16 -1.86
N CYS A 53 2.36 3.44 -2.68
CA CYS A 53 2.93 3.95 -3.90
C CYS A 53 2.85 2.93 -5.04
N LEU A 54 2.40 3.39 -6.22
CA LEU A 54 2.60 2.70 -7.49
C LEU A 54 3.76 3.37 -8.23
N ALA A 55 4.66 2.57 -8.82
CA ALA A 55 5.75 3.08 -9.63
C ALA A 55 5.67 2.51 -11.04
N TYR A 56 5.75 3.38 -12.06
CA TYR A 56 5.72 3.00 -13.46
C TYR A 56 6.28 4.09 -14.37
N TRP A 57 6.66 3.73 -15.59
CA TRP A 57 7.08 4.67 -16.61
C TRP A 57 5.89 5.46 -17.17
N ASP A 58 5.98 6.79 -17.16
CA ASP A 58 5.05 7.71 -17.83
C ASP A 58 5.84 8.91 -18.36
N ASP A 59 5.62 9.27 -19.63
CA ASP A 59 6.24 10.42 -20.28
C ASP A 59 7.77 10.46 -20.10
N GLY A 60 8.44 9.34 -20.37
CA GLY A 60 9.91 9.23 -20.39
C GLY A 60 10.60 9.20 -19.02
N SER A 61 9.86 9.16 -17.93
CA SER A 61 10.40 9.07 -16.57
C SER A 61 9.56 8.13 -15.69
N VAL A 62 10.15 7.63 -14.60
CA VAL A 62 9.40 6.86 -13.60
C VAL A 62 8.58 7.80 -12.72
N LYS A 63 7.30 7.54 -12.61
CA LYS A 63 6.37 8.25 -11.73
C LYS A 63 6.06 7.42 -10.50
N LEU A 64 6.06 8.09 -9.35
CA LEU A 64 5.65 7.53 -8.06
C LEU A 64 4.27 8.08 -7.74
N MET A 65 3.25 7.22 -7.72
CA MET A 65 1.86 7.63 -7.62
C MET A 65 1.22 7.15 -6.32
N SER A 66 0.48 8.04 -5.68
CA SER A 66 -0.26 7.71 -4.47
C SER A 66 -1.47 6.82 -4.77
N ARG A 67 -2.03 6.22 -3.72
CA ARG A 67 -3.30 5.47 -3.77
C ARG A 67 -4.45 6.25 -4.44
N GLY A 68 -4.45 7.56 -4.38
CA GLY A 68 -5.49 8.42 -4.96
C GLY A 68 -5.10 9.00 -6.32
N GLY A 69 -4.02 8.55 -6.95
CA GLY A 69 -3.57 9.02 -8.27
C GLY A 69 -2.84 10.37 -8.24
N LYS A 70 -2.33 10.82 -7.09
CA LYS A 70 -1.44 11.99 -7.00
C LYS A 70 0.01 11.56 -7.03
N GLN A 71 0.85 12.30 -7.73
CA GLN A 71 2.28 12.04 -7.78
C GLN A 71 2.96 12.42 -6.45
N TRP A 72 3.92 11.57 -6.02
CA TRP A 72 4.84 11.82 -4.94
C TRP A 72 6.11 12.45 -5.48
N GLU A 73 6.23 13.77 -5.41
CA GLU A 73 7.34 14.53 -6.02
C GLU A 73 8.62 14.53 -5.16
N ASN A 74 8.50 14.27 -3.86
CA ASN A 74 9.61 14.45 -2.91
C ASN A 74 10.48 13.19 -2.71
N CYS A 75 10.21 12.13 -3.46
CA CYS A 75 10.97 10.87 -3.45
C CYS A 75 11.71 10.63 -4.78
N GLY A 76 12.24 11.67 -5.39
CA GLY A 76 12.92 11.62 -6.69
C GLY A 76 14.16 10.71 -6.72
N HIS A 77 14.81 10.45 -5.59
CA HIS A 77 15.90 9.48 -5.47
C HIS A 77 15.44 8.06 -5.82
N ILE A 78 14.25 7.65 -5.36
CA ILE A 78 13.63 6.35 -5.69
C ILE A 78 13.33 6.26 -7.19
N ALA A 79 12.70 7.31 -7.76
CA ALA A 79 12.39 7.33 -9.18
C ALA A 79 13.66 7.19 -10.04
N LYS A 80 14.74 7.89 -9.68
CA LYS A 80 16.03 7.81 -10.39
C LYS A 80 16.69 6.43 -10.31
N GLU A 81 16.58 5.73 -9.19
CA GLU A 81 17.06 4.35 -9.08
C GLU A 81 16.23 3.43 -9.97
N LEU A 82 14.90 3.55 -9.92
CA LEU A 82 14.00 2.75 -10.75
C LEU A 82 14.16 3.03 -12.26
N GLU A 83 14.48 4.25 -12.68
CA GLU A 83 14.76 4.58 -14.08
C GLU A 83 15.93 3.77 -14.68
N GLN A 84 16.83 3.28 -13.84
CA GLN A 84 17.99 2.48 -14.28
C GLN A 84 17.67 0.99 -14.41
N VAL A 85 16.69 0.49 -13.64
CA VAL A 85 16.46 -0.96 -13.50
C VAL A 85 15.05 -1.40 -13.88
N LEU A 86 14.04 -0.51 -13.81
CA LEU A 86 12.65 -0.87 -14.07
C LEU A 86 12.40 -1.02 -15.58
N PRO A 87 12.01 -2.20 -16.07
CA PRO A 87 11.64 -2.38 -17.48
C PRO A 87 10.42 -1.53 -17.83
N LYS A 88 10.40 -1.00 -19.06
CA LYS A 88 9.24 -0.26 -19.58
C LYS A 88 8.01 -1.17 -19.65
N GLY A 89 6.84 -0.57 -19.35
CA GLY A 89 5.59 -1.31 -19.33
C GLY A 89 5.29 -2.05 -18.01
N TRP A 90 6.24 -2.06 -17.08
CA TRP A 90 6.01 -2.63 -15.76
C TRP A 90 5.36 -1.63 -14.81
N VAL A 91 4.48 -2.14 -13.95
CA VAL A 91 3.88 -1.39 -12.84
C VAL A 91 4.22 -2.10 -11.54
N LEU A 92 4.89 -1.40 -10.65
CA LEU A 92 5.19 -1.88 -9.30
C LEU A 92 4.18 -1.34 -8.31
N ASP A 93 3.81 -2.14 -7.33
CA ASP A 93 2.94 -1.77 -6.23
C ASP A 93 3.66 -2.01 -4.90
N GLY A 94 3.75 -0.99 -4.08
CA GLY A 94 4.55 -1.03 -2.86
C GLY A 94 4.19 0.06 -1.86
N GLU A 95 5.04 0.19 -0.85
CA GLU A 95 4.90 1.16 0.23
C GLU A 95 6.13 2.05 0.31
N LEU A 96 5.96 3.37 0.39
CA LEU A 96 6.99 4.30 0.83
C LEU A 96 7.11 4.18 2.34
N TYR A 97 8.24 3.72 2.83
CA TYR A 97 8.40 3.24 4.19
C TYR A 97 9.79 3.56 4.76
N ILE A 98 9.84 3.72 6.07
CA ILE A 98 11.07 3.75 6.87
C ILE A 98 10.79 2.87 8.09
N HIS A 99 11.54 1.79 8.23
CA HIS A 99 11.36 0.89 9.37
C HIS A 99 11.59 1.60 10.71
N GLY A 100 10.69 1.37 11.66
CA GLY A 100 10.71 2.03 12.97
C GLY A 100 10.16 3.46 13.01
N SER A 101 9.78 4.04 11.86
CA SER A 101 9.12 5.36 11.81
C SER A 101 7.60 5.23 11.77
N THR A 102 6.91 6.21 12.34
CA THR A 102 5.44 6.27 12.32
C THR A 102 4.91 6.70 10.96
N PHE A 103 3.67 6.31 10.64
CA PHE A 103 2.96 6.76 9.44
C PHE A 103 2.97 8.29 9.26
N GLN A 104 2.84 9.05 10.38
CA GLN A 104 2.84 10.51 10.35
C GLN A 104 4.20 11.09 9.97
N GLU A 105 5.29 10.51 10.47
CA GLU A 105 6.66 10.92 10.14
C GLU A 105 6.96 10.65 8.66
N ILE A 106 6.68 9.44 8.18
CA ILE A 106 6.85 9.08 6.77
C ILE A 106 6.01 10.01 5.88
N THR A 107 4.75 10.24 6.23
CA THR A 107 3.85 11.13 5.49
C THR A 107 4.38 12.57 5.39
N LYS A 108 5.02 13.09 6.45
CA LYS A 108 5.65 14.43 6.42
C LYS A 108 6.82 14.48 5.41
N LEU A 109 7.65 13.43 5.36
CA LEU A 109 8.80 13.34 4.46
C LEU A 109 8.39 13.18 3.00
N VAL A 110 7.33 12.43 2.73
CA VAL A 110 6.81 12.19 1.38
C VAL A 110 6.06 13.42 0.83
N LYS A 111 5.33 14.15 1.70
CA LYS A 111 4.54 15.33 1.29
C LYS A 111 5.36 16.61 1.12
N LYS A 112 6.47 16.75 1.82
CA LYS A 112 7.32 17.93 1.78
C LYS A 112 8.79 17.50 1.78
N LEU A 113 9.53 17.98 0.79
CA LEU A 113 10.96 17.71 0.67
C LEU A 113 11.72 18.21 1.91
N ARG A 114 12.49 17.32 2.52
CA ARG A 114 13.36 17.55 3.67
C ARG A 114 14.67 16.82 3.45
N PRO A 115 15.74 17.16 4.15
CA PRO A 115 16.99 16.40 4.08
C PRO A 115 16.78 14.90 4.34
N GLU A 116 15.92 14.57 5.31
CA GLU A 116 15.62 13.20 5.73
C GLU A 116 14.72 12.44 4.72
N SER A 117 14.12 13.13 3.73
CA SER A 117 13.31 12.47 2.70
C SER A 117 14.10 11.43 1.89
N VAL A 118 15.44 11.55 1.82
CA VAL A 118 16.31 10.56 1.19
C VAL A 118 16.33 9.20 1.90
N ASN A 119 15.90 9.14 3.17
CA ASN A 119 15.82 7.90 3.94
C ASN A 119 14.54 7.08 3.63
N VAL A 120 13.57 7.67 2.91
CA VAL A 120 12.36 6.94 2.49
C VAL A 120 12.75 5.88 1.47
N GLN A 121 12.34 4.64 1.71
CA GLN A 121 12.52 3.52 0.80
C GLN A 121 11.19 3.14 0.15
N PHE A 122 11.25 2.60 -1.06
CA PHE A 122 10.12 1.99 -1.75
C PHE A 122 10.20 0.48 -1.61
N ASN A 123 9.28 -0.09 -0.83
CA ASN A 123 9.20 -1.50 -0.54
C ASN A 123 8.13 -2.14 -1.43
N VAL A 124 8.57 -2.83 -2.48
CA VAL A 124 7.72 -3.46 -3.50
C VAL A 124 7.19 -4.78 -2.96
N TYR A 125 5.91 -5.01 -3.06
CA TYR A 125 5.26 -6.26 -2.63
C TYR A 125 4.36 -6.88 -3.71
N ASP A 126 4.16 -6.23 -4.84
CA ASP A 126 3.40 -6.78 -5.97
C ASP A 126 3.85 -6.15 -7.31
N VAL A 127 3.67 -6.88 -8.40
CA VAL A 127 3.88 -6.41 -9.78
C VAL A 127 2.59 -6.59 -10.58
N PRO A 128 1.65 -5.62 -10.50
CA PRO A 128 0.36 -5.70 -11.17
C PRO A 128 0.43 -5.90 -12.68
N ARG A 129 1.50 -5.41 -13.32
CA ARG A 129 1.77 -5.57 -14.74
C ARG A 129 3.26 -5.74 -15.00
N ALA A 130 3.63 -6.74 -15.77
CA ALA A 130 4.97 -7.00 -16.26
C ALA A 130 4.97 -7.03 -17.80
N GLY A 131 5.35 -5.89 -18.43
CA GLY A 131 5.44 -5.72 -19.88
C GLY A 131 4.18 -5.11 -20.55
N TYR A 132 4.32 -4.78 -21.85
CA TYR A 132 3.25 -4.14 -22.64
C TYR A 132 2.24 -5.14 -23.21
N GLU A 133 2.63 -6.41 -23.37
CA GLU A 133 1.83 -7.42 -24.09
C GLU A 133 0.73 -8.07 -23.22
N GLN A 134 0.68 -7.78 -21.94
CA GLN A 134 -0.44 -8.21 -21.10
C GLN A 134 -1.66 -7.33 -21.44
N THR A 135 -2.49 -7.83 -22.34
CA THR A 135 -3.68 -7.16 -22.88
C THR A 135 -4.77 -6.90 -21.84
N GLU A 136 -4.68 -7.53 -20.67
CA GLU A 136 -5.53 -7.25 -19.52
C GLU A 136 -4.70 -6.76 -18.34
N ILE A 137 -4.74 -5.46 -18.10
CA ILE A 137 -4.16 -4.83 -16.93
C ILE A 137 -4.80 -5.44 -15.68
N GLY A 138 -4.06 -6.26 -14.95
CA GLY A 138 -4.48 -6.83 -13.67
C GLY A 138 -5.09 -8.25 -13.71
N GLY A 139 -5.10 -8.94 -14.85
CA GLY A 139 -5.67 -10.30 -14.97
C GLY A 139 -4.78 -11.43 -14.41
N SER A 140 -3.53 -11.15 -14.04
CA SER A 140 -2.60 -12.18 -13.56
C SER A 140 -2.87 -12.58 -12.10
N THR A 141 -2.85 -13.90 -11.83
CA THR A 141 -2.93 -14.46 -10.47
C THR A 141 -1.69 -14.10 -9.63
N TRP A 142 -1.81 -14.20 -8.30
CA TRP A 142 -0.66 -13.97 -7.43
C TRP A 142 0.51 -14.91 -7.74
N SER A 143 0.25 -16.18 -8.04
CA SER A 143 1.29 -17.14 -8.45
C SER A 143 2.15 -16.62 -9.60
N ASN A 144 1.53 -16.03 -10.61
CA ASN A 144 2.24 -15.50 -11.77
C ASN A 144 2.95 -14.17 -11.43
N ARG A 145 2.31 -13.29 -10.66
CA ARG A 145 2.90 -12.01 -10.28
C ARG A 145 4.08 -12.18 -9.33
N LYS A 146 4.07 -13.22 -8.49
CA LYS A 146 5.19 -13.55 -7.59
C LYS A 146 6.49 -13.78 -8.38
N ILE A 147 6.43 -14.45 -9.51
CA ILE A 147 7.59 -14.64 -10.40
C ILE A 147 8.15 -13.26 -10.85
N SER A 148 7.24 -12.32 -11.17
CA SER A 148 7.66 -10.95 -11.53
C SER A 148 8.22 -10.18 -10.33
N VAL A 149 7.74 -10.44 -9.11
CA VAL A 149 8.30 -9.86 -7.87
C VAL A 149 9.71 -10.39 -7.62
N GLU A 150 9.94 -11.69 -7.82
CA GLU A 150 11.26 -12.32 -7.72
C GLU A 150 12.25 -11.74 -8.74
N LEU A 151 11.81 -11.51 -10.00
CA LEU A 151 12.64 -10.85 -11.01
C LEU A 151 12.96 -9.39 -10.65
N ILE A 152 12.01 -8.65 -10.06
CA ILE A 152 12.28 -7.28 -9.57
C ILE A 152 13.28 -7.29 -8.44
N ASP A 153 13.27 -8.27 -7.55
CA ASP A 153 14.26 -8.40 -6.47
C ASP A 153 15.69 -8.47 -7.02
N GLU A 154 15.90 -9.26 -8.06
CA GLU A 154 17.18 -9.33 -8.77
C GLU A 154 17.56 -7.98 -9.40
N PHE A 155 16.60 -7.27 -10.03
CA PHE A 155 16.88 -5.98 -10.69
C PHE A 155 17.23 -4.87 -9.69
N VAL A 156 16.66 -4.89 -8.49
CA VAL A 156 16.86 -3.85 -7.47
C VAL A 156 17.92 -4.20 -6.44
N GLU A 157 18.63 -5.32 -6.58
CA GLU A 157 19.66 -5.78 -5.63
C GLU A 157 20.66 -4.68 -5.27
N ASN A 158 21.08 -3.88 -6.25
CA ASN A 158 22.03 -2.79 -6.07
C ASN A 158 21.38 -1.42 -5.75
N CYS A 159 20.06 -1.35 -5.64
CA CYS A 159 19.35 -0.14 -5.25
C CYS A 159 19.46 0.09 -3.74
N LYS A 160 19.66 1.35 -3.35
CA LYS A 160 19.73 1.74 -1.93
C LYS A 160 18.35 1.99 -1.34
N SER A 161 17.45 2.54 -2.16
CA SER A 161 16.15 3.05 -1.74
C SER A 161 14.97 2.21 -2.25
N VAL A 162 15.23 1.12 -2.97
CA VAL A 162 14.22 0.17 -3.43
C VAL A 162 14.50 -1.20 -2.84
N LYS A 163 13.48 -1.84 -2.28
CA LYS A 163 13.55 -3.16 -1.66
C LYS A 163 12.33 -3.97 -2.08
N VAL A 164 12.44 -5.29 -2.05
CA VAL A 164 11.30 -6.20 -2.21
C VAL A 164 10.89 -6.75 -0.85
N VAL A 165 9.59 -6.83 -0.62
CA VAL A 165 9.03 -7.38 0.62
C VAL A 165 9.01 -8.90 0.53
N GLU A 166 9.63 -9.56 1.49
CA GLU A 166 9.69 -11.01 1.58
C GLU A 166 8.29 -11.62 1.76
N SER A 167 8.07 -12.78 1.12
CA SER A 167 6.84 -13.57 1.24
C SER A 167 7.13 -14.88 1.95
N HIS A 168 6.34 -15.18 2.98
CA HIS A 168 6.44 -16.40 3.77
C HIS A 168 5.27 -17.32 3.46
N TYR A 169 5.52 -18.62 3.43
CA TYR A 169 4.51 -19.63 3.11
C TYR A 169 3.73 -20.07 4.34
N ALA A 170 2.40 -20.13 4.23
CA ALA A 170 1.51 -20.59 5.29
C ALA A 170 0.54 -21.65 4.76
N THR A 171 0.40 -22.75 5.49
CA THR A 171 -0.41 -23.91 5.10
C THR A 171 -1.76 -23.97 5.83
N CYS A 172 -1.93 -23.17 6.87
CA CYS A 172 -3.14 -23.12 7.68
C CYS A 172 -3.30 -21.74 8.36
N GLU A 173 -4.42 -21.53 9.05
CA GLU A 173 -4.70 -20.29 9.78
C GLU A 173 -3.70 -20.03 10.90
N GLU A 174 -3.27 -21.06 11.60
CA GLU A 174 -2.30 -20.97 12.69
C GLU A 174 -0.94 -20.45 12.21
N ASP A 175 -0.48 -20.88 11.03
CA ASP A 175 0.75 -20.35 10.42
C ASP A 175 0.64 -18.86 10.14
N VAL A 176 -0.52 -18.38 9.68
CA VAL A 176 -0.77 -16.95 9.43
C VAL A 176 -0.65 -16.14 10.71
N TYR A 177 -1.24 -16.59 11.82
CA TYR A 177 -1.15 -15.87 13.09
C TYR A 177 0.25 -15.95 13.71
N LYS A 178 0.97 -17.06 13.52
CA LYS A 178 2.36 -17.18 13.95
C LYS A 178 3.26 -16.16 13.22
N LEU A 179 3.13 -16.06 11.90
CA LEU A 179 3.86 -15.08 11.10
C LEU A 179 3.45 -13.65 11.47
N GLN A 180 2.16 -13.38 11.69
CA GLN A 180 1.70 -12.08 12.16
C GLN A 180 2.35 -11.70 13.49
N SER A 181 2.41 -12.62 14.45
CA SER A 181 3.03 -12.36 15.76
C SER A 181 4.50 -12.01 15.61
N GLN A 182 5.24 -12.73 14.76
CA GLN A 182 6.63 -12.43 14.46
C GLN A 182 6.78 -11.05 13.82
N PHE A 183 5.95 -10.70 12.84
CA PHE A 183 5.99 -9.37 12.20
C PHE A 183 5.67 -8.24 13.18
N LEU A 184 4.78 -8.46 14.16
CA LEU A 184 4.51 -7.48 15.21
C LEU A 184 5.72 -7.30 16.15
N GLU A 185 6.42 -8.38 16.51
CA GLU A 185 7.66 -8.34 17.29
C GLU A 185 8.77 -7.61 16.52
N ASP A 186 8.83 -7.79 15.20
CA ASP A 186 9.75 -7.08 14.28
C ASP A 186 9.35 -5.62 14.01
N GLY A 187 8.25 -5.12 14.60
CA GLY A 187 7.81 -3.72 14.50
C GLY A 187 6.93 -3.38 13.30
N TYR A 188 6.38 -4.36 12.61
CA TYR A 188 5.39 -4.15 11.54
C TYR A 188 3.96 -3.99 12.08
N GLU A 189 3.01 -3.49 11.26
CA GLU A 189 1.60 -3.24 11.66
C GLU A 189 0.78 -4.54 11.79
N GLY A 190 1.24 -5.64 11.19
CA GLY A 190 0.53 -6.91 11.11
C GLY A 190 0.97 -7.71 9.90
N ALA A 191 0.03 -8.41 9.25
CA ALA A 191 0.31 -9.23 8.08
C ALA A 191 -0.64 -8.97 6.90
N ILE A 192 -0.19 -9.30 5.70
CA ILE A 192 -0.97 -9.35 4.47
C ILE A 192 -0.94 -10.78 3.94
N VAL A 193 -2.12 -11.37 3.73
CA VAL A 193 -2.31 -12.72 3.18
C VAL A 193 -2.68 -12.61 1.71
N ARG A 194 -2.06 -13.44 0.87
CA ARG A 194 -2.27 -13.52 -0.58
C ARG A 194 -2.59 -14.95 -0.99
N GLU A 195 -3.79 -15.17 -1.50
CA GLU A 195 -4.15 -16.44 -2.12
C GLU A 195 -3.51 -16.57 -3.51
N PHE A 196 -2.99 -17.73 -3.85
CA PHE A 196 -2.21 -17.96 -5.09
C PHE A 196 -3.00 -17.72 -6.37
N ASP A 197 -4.29 -17.99 -6.37
CA ASP A 197 -5.20 -17.73 -7.49
C ASP A 197 -5.78 -16.30 -7.48
N GLY A 198 -5.32 -15.44 -6.55
CA GLY A 198 -5.80 -14.07 -6.39
C GLY A 198 -5.38 -13.17 -7.54
N GLU A 199 -6.33 -12.79 -8.39
CA GLU A 199 -6.12 -11.81 -9.46
C GLU A 199 -5.92 -10.40 -8.92
N TYR A 200 -5.05 -9.60 -9.58
CA TYR A 200 -4.94 -8.17 -9.30
C TYR A 200 -6.00 -7.40 -10.08
N LYS A 201 -6.79 -6.62 -9.37
CA LYS A 201 -7.83 -5.75 -9.96
C LYS A 201 -7.65 -4.33 -9.50
N PHE A 202 -7.29 -3.42 -10.42
CA PHE A 202 -7.09 -2.02 -10.12
C PHE A 202 -8.34 -1.36 -9.55
N GLY A 203 -8.17 -0.57 -8.47
CA GLY A 203 -9.26 0.15 -7.81
C GLY A 203 -10.28 -0.72 -7.07
N TYR A 204 -10.06 -2.03 -7.01
CA TYR A 204 -10.99 -3.01 -6.42
C TYR A 204 -10.51 -3.47 -5.04
N ARG A 205 -11.45 -3.79 -4.15
CA ARG A 205 -11.15 -4.45 -2.87
C ARG A 205 -11.24 -5.96 -3.05
N SER A 206 -10.10 -6.62 -3.10
CA SER A 206 -10.01 -8.06 -3.29
C SER A 206 -10.41 -8.83 -2.03
N ASN A 207 -11.04 -9.98 -2.25
CA ASN A 207 -11.33 -10.97 -1.22
C ASN A 207 -10.21 -12.02 -1.09
N LYS A 208 -9.21 -11.98 -1.99
CA LYS A 208 -8.04 -12.87 -2.03
C LYS A 208 -6.74 -12.16 -1.67
N LEU A 209 -6.83 -10.88 -1.31
CA LEU A 209 -5.80 -10.09 -0.66
C LEU A 209 -6.37 -9.65 0.68
N LEU A 210 -5.84 -10.17 1.78
CA LEU A 210 -6.44 -9.99 3.10
C LEU A 210 -5.43 -9.37 4.07
N LYS A 211 -5.90 -8.43 4.90
CA LYS A 211 -5.09 -7.85 5.96
C LYS A 211 -5.45 -8.46 7.30
N VAL A 212 -4.43 -8.91 8.00
CA VAL A 212 -4.49 -9.36 9.40
C VAL A 212 -4.00 -8.19 10.24
N LYS A 213 -4.89 -7.63 11.07
CA LYS A 213 -4.55 -6.54 11.99
C LYS A 213 -4.70 -7.02 13.41
N ASN A 214 -3.83 -6.54 14.27
CA ASN A 214 -4.05 -6.67 15.69
C ASN A 214 -5.06 -5.60 16.13
N PHE A 215 -6.28 -6.01 16.43
CA PHE A 215 -7.26 -5.12 17.06
C PHE A 215 -7.02 -5.17 18.55
N MET A 216 -6.54 -4.09 19.12
CA MET A 216 -6.54 -3.90 20.56
C MET A 216 -7.81 -3.13 20.92
N ASP A 217 -8.78 -3.82 21.53
CA ASP A 217 -9.90 -3.17 22.17
C ASP A 217 -9.44 -2.66 23.54
N ARG A 218 -9.59 -1.38 23.77
CA ARG A 218 -9.33 -0.74 25.05
C ARG A 218 -10.48 0.19 25.38
N GLU A 219 -10.85 0.21 26.64
CA GLU A 219 -11.75 1.23 27.18
C GLU A 219 -10.94 2.48 27.55
N TYR A 220 -11.46 3.64 27.13
CA TYR A 220 -10.89 4.93 27.42
C TYR A 220 -11.93 5.81 28.10
N GLU A 221 -11.49 6.64 29.03
CA GLU A 221 -12.35 7.62 29.65
C GLU A 221 -12.68 8.74 28.65
N ILE A 222 -13.98 9.08 28.51
CA ILE A 222 -14.43 10.21 27.73
C ILE A 222 -14.32 11.45 28.63
N THR A 223 -13.36 12.32 28.33
CA THR A 223 -13.11 13.54 29.12
C THR A 223 -13.79 14.78 28.52
N GLY A 224 -14.36 14.67 27.33
CA GLY A 224 -15.08 15.78 26.70
C GLY A 224 -15.59 15.46 25.30
N PHE A 225 -16.06 16.49 24.62
CA PHE A 225 -16.46 16.39 23.21
C PHE A 225 -16.20 17.69 22.44
N THR A 226 -16.16 17.60 21.11
CA THR A 226 -16.13 18.73 20.20
C THR A 226 -17.05 18.45 19.02
N THR A 227 -17.40 19.48 18.25
CA THR A 227 -18.16 19.31 17.02
C THR A 227 -17.25 18.85 15.87
N GLY A 228 -17.74 17.96 15.04
CA GLY A 228 -17.06 17.54 13.83
C GLY A 228 -16.97 18.68 12.82
N VAL A 229 -15.92 18.65 11.98
CA VAL A 229 -15.70 19.62 10.89
C VAL A 229 -15.60 18.91 9.54
N GLY A 230 -15.94 19.62 8.47
CA GLY A 230 -15.90 19.08 7.12
C GLY A 230 -16.90 17.92 6.92
N ARG A 231 -16.44 16.73 6.54
CA ARG A 231 -17.31 15.55 6.31
C ARG A 231 -18.02 15.05 7.58
N PHE A 232 -17.60 15.50 8.76
CA PHE A 232 -18.17 15.16 10.07
C PHE A 232 -18.99 16.30 10.66
N GLU A 233 -19.30 17.34 9.88
CA GLU A 233 -20.14 18.45 10.32
C GLU A 233 -21.50 17.94 10.83
N GLY A 234 -21.92 18.44 11.99
CA GLY A 234 -23.14 17.98 12.69
C GLY A 234 -22.96 16.72 13.54
N SER A 235 -21.75 16.12 13.58
CA SER A 235 -21.44 14.98 14.45
C SER A 235 -20.73 15.43 15.73
N ILE A 236 -20.88 14.63 16.79
CA ILE A 236 -20.07 14.77 18.02
C ILE A 236 -18.78 13.95 17.83
N VAL A 237 -17.64 14.57 18.16
CA VAL A 237 -16.33 13.91 18.21
C VAL A 237 -15.92 13.86 19.68
N TRP A 238 -15.84 12.65 20.24
CA TRP A 238 -15.44 12.44 21.62
C TRP A 238 -13.97 12.73 21.82
N ILE A 239 -13.63 13.33 22.95
CA ILE A 239 -12.26 13.47 23.44
C ILE A 239 -12.07 12.39 24.49
N CYS A 240 -11.11 11.50 24.25
CA CYS A 240 -10.76 10.40 25.14
C CYS A 240 -9.37 10.63 25.72
N GLU A 241 -9.10 10.04 26.86
CA GLU A 241 -7.79 10.12 27.52
C GLU A 241 -7.21 8.73 27.75
N THR A 242 -5.91 8.58 27.48
CA THR A 242 -5.17 7.35 27.82
C THR A 242 -4.81 7.33 29.29
N ARG A 243 -4.43 6.17 29.82
CA ARG A 243 -3.96 6.04 31.22
C ARG A 243 -2.71 6.87 31.51
N GLU A 244 -1.94 7.22 30.47
CA GLU A 244 -0.75 8.06 30.55
C GLU A 244 -1.08 9.56 30.40
N GLY A 245 -2.37 9.95 30.39
CA GLY A 245 -2.82 11.33 30.34
C GLY A 245 -2.76 11.96 28.94
N GLN A 246 -2.65 11.15 27.88
CA GLN A 246 -2.67 11.66 26.50
C GLN A 246 -4.10 11.72 25.98
N SER A 247 -4.52 12.92 25.54
CA SER A 247 -5.84 13.12 24.93
C SER A 247 -5.81 12.85 23.44
N PHE A 248 -6.86 12.21 22.92
CA PHE A 248 -7.08 11.97 21.48
C PHE A 248 -8.57 12.07 21.13
N LYS A 249 -8.88 12.11 19.81
CA LYS A 249 -10.23 12.28 19.26
C LYS A 249 -10.60 11.16 18.31
#